data_30e586f8449af8be4621c173e3fefea0
#
_entry.id   30e586f8449af8be4621c173e3fefea0
#
_cell.length_a   1.000
_cell.length_b   1.000
_cell.length_c   1.000
_cell.angle_alpha   90.00
_cell.angle_beta   90.00
_cell.angle_gamma   90.00
#
_symmetry.space_group_name_H-M   'P 1'
#
loop_
_entity.id
_entity.type
_entity.pdbx_description
1 polymer ?
#
loop_
_entity_poly.entity_id
_entity_poly.type
_entity_poly.pdbx_seq_one_letter_code
_entity_poly.pdbx_strand_id
1 'polypeptide(L)'
;PETEGGSTVTPSLKKGGWNLYAFVGNSLNIEIDLLGTAWSSLQTEAGAALAARQAAEAAAKAAARAAGTAIAAERSKRNKRCAELYREKSEAKKEARGSSCRDMIIPECPTQSECNAFNDRYEKMKRFAEARKAYDDECHQGGDKGHQEQSKGWNEGAQNCKNKYDECITKLNKLI
;
A
#
# COMPACT_ATOMS: atom_id res chain seq x y z
N PRO A 1 -36.83 29.85 -26.72
CA PRO A 1 -36.02 30.01 -25.53
C PRO A 1 -34.57 30.14 -25.96
N GLU A 2 -34.13 31.38 -25.94
CA GLU A 2 -32.81 31.81 -26.35
C GLU A 2 -31.83 31.51 -25.19
N THR A 3 -30.78 30.75 -25.48
CA THR A 3 -29.67 30.55 -24.56
C THR A 3 -28.63 31.62 -24.81
N GLU A 4 -28.55 32.57 -23.89
CA GLU A 4 -27.55 33.62 -23.90
C GLU A 4 -26.16 32.99 -23.72
N GLY A 5 -25.31 33.17 -24.74
CA GLY A 5 -23.91 32.81 -24.70
C GLY A 5 -23.13 33.73 -23.79
N GLY A 6 -22.73 33.23 -22.62
CA GLY A 6 -21.80 33.88 -21.72
C GLY A 6 -20.43 34.05 -22.37
N SER A 7 -20.14 35.26 -22.86
CA SER A 7 -18.83 35.65 -23.34
C SER A 7 -17.87 35.74 -22.18
N THR A 8 -17.01 34.76 -22.00
CA THR A 8 -15.87 34.82 -21.08
C THR A 8 -14.85 35.79 -21.65
N VAL A 9 -14.87 37.02 -21.15
CA VAL A 9 -13.81 37.98 -21.42
C VAL A 9 -12.57 37.55 -20.65
N THR A 10 -11.67 36.86 -21.34
CA THR A 10 -10.31 36.65 -20.85
C THR A 10 -9.63 38.03 -20.76
N PRO A 11 -9.14 38.45 -19.59
CA PRO A 11 -8.37 39.70 -19.52
C PRO A 11 -7.11 39.50 -20.33
N SER A 12 -7.04 40.15 -21.49
CA SER A 12 -5.82 40.33 -22.26
C SER A 12 -4.82 41.03 -21.31
N LEU A 13 -3.91 40.27 -20.77
CA LEU A 13 -2.68 40.78 -20.15
C LEU A 13 -1.95 41.52 -21.27
N LYS A 14 -2.17 42.83 -21.34
CA LYS A 14 -1.36 43.72 -22.14
C LYS A 14 0.08 43.43 -21.78
N LYS A 15 0.85 42.93 -22.73
CA LYS A 15 2.29 42.82 -22.70
C LYS A 15 2.91 44.21 -22.67
N GLY A 16 2.64 44.94 -21.61
CA GLY A 16 3.35 46.09 -21.16
C GLY A 16 4.14 45.67 -19.95
N GLY A 17 4.94 44.62 -20.13
CA GLY A 17 6.01 44.34 -19.18
C GLY A 17 6.85 45.59 -19.13
N TRP A 18 6.76 46.28 -18.03
CA TRP A 18 7.73 47.32 -17.70
C TRP A 18 9.07 46.61 -17.82
N ASN A 19 9.86 47.06 -18.80
CA ASN A 19 11.19 46.49 -18.98
C ASN A 19 12.03 47.02 -17.79
N LEU A 20 11.89 46.33 -16.66
CA LEU A 20 12.64 46.63 -15.45
C LEU A 20 14.14 46.65 -15.73
N TYR A 21 14.57 45.91 -16.73
CA TYR A 21 15.97 45.91 -17.20
C TYR A 21 16.32 47.19 -17.92
N ALA A 22 15.41 47.79 -18.69
CA ALA A 22 15.69 49.04 -19.36
C ALA A 22 15.77 50.22 -18.36
N PHE A 23 14.95 50.17 -17.29
CA PHE A 23 15.01 51.17 -16.24
C PHE A 23 16.28 51.06 -15.41
N VAL A 24 16.70 49.86 -15.07
CA VAL A 24 17.92 49.62 -14.30
C VAL A 24 19.16 49.84 -15.18
N GLY A 25 19.11 49.52 -16.52
CA GLY A 25 20.24 49.66 -17.41
C GLY A 25 20.64 51.10 -17.75
N ASN A 26 19.67 52.02 -17.71
CA ASN A 26 19.97 53.43 -18.12
C ASN A 26 20.33 54.36 -16.96
N SER A 27 19.96 54.09 -15.72
CA SER A 27 20.35 54.90 -14.59
C SER A 27 21.58 54.41 -13.84
N LEU A 28 21.88 53.14 -13.94
CA LEU A 28 23.03 52.54 -13.24
C LEU A 28 24.38 52.83 -13.85
N ASN A 29 24.45 53.14 -15.17
CA ASN A 29 25.71 53.46 -15.82
C ASN A 29 26.29 54.83 -15.43
N ILE A 30 25.47 55.71 -14.86
CA ILE A 30 25.94 57.04 -14.42
C ILE A 30 26.39 57.01 -12.95
N GLU A 31 25.84 56.16 -12.12
CA GLU A 31 26.22 56.05 -10.70
C GLU A 31 27.35 55.05 -10.44
N ILE A 32 27.64 54.16 -11.38
CA ILE A 32 28.68 53.14 -11.24
C ILE A 32 30.10 53.74 -11.26
N ASP A 33 30.31 54.85 -11.94
CA ASP A 33 31.64 55.46 -12.06
C ASP A 33 32.11 56.14 -10.76
N LEU A 34 31.23 56.52 -9.86
CA LEU A 34 31.58 57.18 -8.59
C LEU A 34 31.86 56.20 -7.43
N LEU A 35 31.39 54.97 -7.52
CA LEU A 35 31.48 53.98 -6.45
C LEU A 35 31.93 52.58 -6.93
N GLY A 36 32.69 52.55 -7.99
CA GLY A 36 33.02 51.38 -8.83
C GLY A 36 33.44 50.07 -8.15
N THR A 37 33.79 50.07 -6.89
CA THR A 37 34.16 48.87 -6.15
C THR A 37 33.03 48.31 -5.28
N ALA A 38 32.07 49.14 -4.83
CA ALA A 38 31.01 48.73 -3.94
C ALA A 38 29.88 47.98 -4.68
N TRP A 39 29.58 48.34 -5.92
CA TRP A 39 28.52 47.73 -6.73
C TRP A 39 28.87 46.37 -7.28
N SER A 40 30.14 46.14 -7.62
CA SER A 40 30.62 44.85 -8.11
C SER A 40 30.50 43.75 -7.03
N SER A 41 30.77 44.13 -5.76
CA SER A 41 30.61 43.17 -4.65
C SER A 41 29.13 42.84 -4.35
N LEU A 42 28.27 43.84 -4.40
CA LEU A 42 26.81 43.64 -4.21
C LEU A 42 26.17 42.78 -5.34
N GLN A 43 26.62 43.00 -6.58
CA GLN A 43 26.15 42.17 -7.71
C GLN A 43 26.66 40.75 -7.63
N THR A 44 27.88 40.51 -7.16
CA THR A 44 28.42 39.16 -6.96
C THR A 44 27.74 38.46 -5.80
N GLU A 45 27.46 39.15 -4.70
CA GLU A 45 26.70 38.59 -3.55
C GLU A 45 25.26 38.26 -3.93
N ALA A 46 24.57 39.16 -4.63
CA ALA A 46 23.21 38.93 -5.10
C ALA A 46 23.16 37.78 -6.12
N GLY A 47 24.10 37.68 -7.00
CA GLY A 47 24.26 36.58 -7.97
C GLY A 47 24.52 35.26 -7.27
N ALA A 48 25.40 35.23 -6.27
CA ALA A 48 25.70 34.05 -5.50
C ALA A 48 24.48 33.59 -4.68
N ALA A 49 23.74 34.52 -4.08
CA ALA A 49 22.52 34.20 -3.33
C ALA A 49 21.43 33.62 -4.26
N LEU A 50 21.26 34.17 -5.45
CA LEU A 50 20.31 33.65 -6.45
C LEU A 50 20.72 32.25 -6.92
N ALA A 51 21.98 32.01 -7.22
CA ALA A 51 22.50 30.72 -7.62
C ALA A 51 22.33 29.68 -6.51
N ALA A 52 22.62 30.05 -5.25
CA ALA A 52 22.41 29.18 -4.10
C ALA A 52 20.92 28.82 -3.92
N ARG A 53 20.02 29.77 -4.11
CA ARG A 53 18.57 29.51 -4.05
C ARG A 53 18.10 28.58 -5.16
N GLN A 54 18.57 28.78 -6.39
CA GLN A 54 18.25 27.90 -7.52
C GLN A 54 18.78 26.47 -7.29
N ALA A 55 20.01 26.35 -6.76
CA ALA A 55 20.59 25.06 -6.41
C ALA A 55 19.78 24.35 -5.31
N ALA A 56 19.35 25.10 -4.28
CA ALA A 56 18.50 24.53 -3.22
C ALA A 56 17.13 24.07 -3.75
N GLU A 57 16.50 24.84 -4.63
CA GLU A 57 15.25 24.42 -5.27
C GLU A 57 15.43 23.18 -6.17
N ALA A 58 16.52 23.11 -6.92
CA ALA A 58 16.82 21.94 -7.74
C ALA A 58 17.06 20.70 -6.87
N ALA A 59 17.81 20.84 -5.77
CA ALA A 59 18.04 19.76 -4.82
C ALA A 59 16.73 19.28 -4.16
N ALA A 60 15.87 20.22 -3.74
CA ALA A 60 14.56 19.89 -3.18
C ALA A 60 13.66 19.13 -4.18
N LYS A 61 13.63 19.57 -5.44
CA LYS A 61 12.89 18.87 -6.51
C LYS A 61 13.45 17.47 -6.78
N ALA A 62 14.77 17.31 -6.77
CA ALA A 62 15.42 16.02 -6.94
C ALA A 62 15.10 15.08 -5.77
N ALA A 63 15.18 15.56 -4.53
CA ALA A 63 14.81 14.80 -3.34
C ALA A 63 13.34 14.38 -3.36
N ALA A 64 12.41 15.26 -3.74
CA ALA A 64 10.99 14.93 -3.87
C ALA A 64 10.74 13.85 -4.94
N ARG A 65 11.42 13.90 -6.07
CA ARG A 65 11.34 12.87 -7.12
C ARG A 65 11.89 11.53 -6.62
N ALA A 66 13.03 11.52 -5.94
CA ALA A 66 13.61 10.32 -5.36
C ALA A 66 12.67 9.67 -4.32
N ALA A 67 12.08 10.49 -3.43
CA ALA A 67 11.08 10.02 -2.47
C ALA A 67 9.83 9.44 -3.17
N GLY A 68 9.33 10.09 -4.22
CA GLY A 68 8.21 9.61 -5.02
C GLY A 68 8.50 8.26 -5.69
N THR A 69 9.69 8.06 -6.24
CA THR A 69 10.09 6.78 -6.84
C THR A 69 10.24 5.68 -5.79
N ALA A 70 10.77 5.98 -4.62
CA ALA A 70 10.89 5.02 -3.51
C ALA A 70 9.52 4.56 -3.03
N ILE A 71 8.57 5.48 -2.82
CA ILE A 71 7.19 5.16 -2.44
C ILE A 71 6.50 4.30 -3.52
N ALA A 72 6.68 4.62 -4.80
CA ALA A 72 6.12 3.84 -5.90
C ALA A 72 6.69 2.42 -5.95
N ALA A 73 7.98 2.25 -5.73
CA ALA A 73 8.63 0.95 -5.67
C ALA A 73 8.13 0.11 -4.50
N GLU A 74 7.98 0.70 -3.32
CA GLU A 74 7.44 0.02 -2.14
C GLU A 74 5.99 -0.42 -2.35
N ARG A 75 5.16 0.45 -2.92
CA ARG A 75 3.77 0.14 -3.30
C ARG A 75 3.72 -1.03 -4.30
N SER A 76 4.63 -1.05 -5.28
CA SER A 76 4.71 -2.14 -6.25
C SER A 76 5.06 -3.47 -5.59
N LYS A 77 6.03 -3.49 -4.67
CA LYS A 77 6.40 -4.69 -3.89
C LYS A 77 5.22 -5.20 -3.07
N ARG A 78 4.55 -4.31 -2.34
CA ARG A 78 3.36 -4.66 -1.56
C ARG A 78 2.24 -5.23 -2.43
N ASN A 79 1.96 -4.63 -3.58
CA ASN A 79 0.94 -5.13 -4.50
C ASN A 79 1.26 -6.55 -5.01
N LYS A 80 2.52 -6.84 -5.34
CA LYS A 80 2.96 -8.19 -5.74
C LYS A 80 2.75 -9.19 -4.60
N ARG A 81 3.17 -8.84 -3.39
CA ARG A 81 3.00 -9.69 -2.20
C ARG A 81 1.52 -9.98 -1.91
N CYS A 82 0.66 -8.96 -2.00
CA CYS A 82 -0.78 -9.16 -1.84
C CYS A 82 -1.39 -10.06 -2.92
N ALA A 83 -0.92 -9.97 -4.15
CA ALA A 83 -1.38 -10.86 -5.22
C ALA A 83 -0.98 -12.33 -4.95
N GLU A 84 0.22 -12.58 -4.43
CA GLU A 84 0.68 -13.91 -4.02
C GLU A 84 -0.18 -14.46 -2.88
N LEU A 85 -0.35 -13.70 -1.81
CA LEU A 85 -1.17 -14.09 -0.65
C LEU A 85 -2.64 -14.33 -1.04
N TYR A 86 -3.18 -13.55 -1.97
CA TYR A 86 -4.52 -13.79 -2.50
C TYR A 86 -4.62 -15.14 -3.22
N ARG A 87 -3.61 -15.49 -4.01
CA ARG A 87 -3.55 -16.79 -4.69
C ARG A 87 -3.48 -17.94 -3.69
N GLU A 88 -2.54 -17.87 -2.73
CA GLU A 88 -2.41 -18.87 -1.66
C GLU A 88 -3.71 -19.07 -0.89
N LYS A 89 -4.36 -17.97 -0.48
CA LYS A 89 -5.68 -18.01 0.17
C LYS A 89 -6.73 -18.67 -0.71
N SER A 90 -6.73 -18.38 -2.00
CA SER A 90 -7.72 -18.91 -2.93
C SER A 90 -7.54 -20.42 -3.16
N GLU A 91 -6.32 -20.89 -3.23
CA GLU A 91 -5.97 -22.32 -3.33
C GLU A 91 -6.34 -23.05 -2.05
N ALA A 92 -5.92 -22.56 -0.89
CA ALA A 92 -6.28 -23.12 0.40
C ALA A 92 -7.81 -23.16 0.63
N LYS A 93 -8.54 -22.14 0.15
CA LYS A 93 -10.02 -22.15 0.18
C LYS A 93 -10.62 -23.28 -0.65
N LYS A 94 -10.06 -23.54 -1.82
CA LYS A 94 -10.55 -24.66 -2.67
C LYS A 94 -10.33 -26.00 -1.98
N GLU A 95 -9.17 -26.20 -1.37
CA GLU A 95 -8.84 -27.41 -0.62
C GLU A 95 -9.72 -27.60 0.63
N ALA A 96 -10.03 -26.49 1.32
CA ALA A 96 -10.87 -26.52 2.52
C ALA A 96 -12.38 -26.68 2.24
N ARG A 97 -12.81 -26.55 0.97
CA ARG A 97 -14.24 -26.73 0.63
C ARG A 97 -14.69 -28.15 0.97
N GLY A 98 -15.81 -28.25 1.70
CA GLY A 98 -16.37 -29.53 2.15
C GLY A 98 -15.59 -30.20 3.28
N SER A 99 -14.61 -29.53 3.88
CA SER A 99 -13.81 -30.06 4.98
C SER A 99 -14.43 -29.89 6.36
N SER A 100 -15.69 -29.44 6.46
CA SER A 100 -16.38 -29.35 7.76
C SER A 100 -16.51 -30.74 8.40
N CYS A 101 -16.24 -30.81 9.71
CA CYS A 101 -16.44 -32.03 10.49
C CYS A 101 -17.70 -31.98 11.35
N ARG A 102 -18.52 -30.90 11.22
CA ARG A 102 -19.66 -30.69 12.11
C ARG A 102 -20.59 -31.90 12.17
N ASP A 103 -20.97 -32.42 11.01
CA ASP A 103 -21.97 -33.48 10.86
C ASP A 103 -21.35 -34.89 10.72
N MET A 104 -20.02 -34.99 10.83
CA MET A 104 -19.35 -36.29 10.79
C MET A 104 -19.52 -37.02 12.13
N ILE A 105 -19.85 -38.29 12.03
CA ILE A 105 -20.00 -39.18 13.20
C ILE A 105 -18.72 -40.01 13.32
N ILE A 106 -18.19 -40.16 14.53
CA ILE A 106 -17.08 -41.05 14.82
C ILE A 106 -17.68 -42.47 15.04
N PRO A 107 -17.26 -43.50 14.28
CA PRO A 107 -17.73 -44.85 14.47
C PRO A 107 -17.44 -45.36 15.88
N GLU A 108 -18.21 -46.39 16.33
CA GLU A 108 -17.92 -47.06 17.61
C GLU A 108 -16.56 -47.80 17.56
N CYS A 109 -16.25 -48.43 16.42
CA CYS A 109 -15.00 -49.10 16.19
C CYS A 109 -14.27 -48.43 15.01
N PRO A 110 -13.60 -47.26 15.24
CA PRO A 110 -12.94 -46.54 14.17
C PRO A 110 -11.67 -47.23 13.69
N THR A 111 -11.39 -47.06 12.41
CA THR A 111 -10.10 -47.44 11.80
C THR A 111 -9.15 -46.26 11.81
N GLN A 112 -7.84 -46.52 11.70
CA GLN A 112 -6.85 -45.44 11.58
C GLN A 112 -7.12 -44.54 10.36
N SER A 113 -7.63 -45.12 9.26
CA SER A 113 -7.97 -44.35 8.05
C SER A 113 -9.10 -43.32 8.30
N GLU A 114 -10.14 -43.75 9.05
CA GLU A 114 -11.27 -42.87 9.41
C GLU A 114 -10.84 -41.76 10.35
N CYS A 115 -9.97 -42.06 11.31
CA CYS A 115 -9.40 -41.00 12.18
C CYS A 115 -8.54 -40.04 11.35
N ASN A 116 -7.69 -40.53 10.44
CA ASN A 116 -6.88 -39.68 9.60
C ASN A 116 -7.71 -38.74 8.70
N ALA A 117 -8.92 -39.13 8.31
CA ALA A 117 -9.81 -38.27 7.54
C ALA A 117 -10.23 -37.00 8.32
N PHE A 118 -10.35 -37.05 9.64
CA PHE A 118 -10.58 -35.87 10.48
C PHE A 118 -9.35 -34.98 10.53
N ASN A 119 -8.15 -35.58 10.63
CA ASN A 119 -6.90 -34.82 10.64
C ASN A 119 -6.64 -34.13 9.30
N ASP A 120 -6.89 -34.78 8.17
CA ASP A 120 -6.75 -34.18 6.84
C ASP A 120 -7.66 -32.94 6.68
N ARG A 121 -8.90 -33.04 7.16
CA ARG A 121 -9.85 -31.92 7.17
C ARG A 121 -9.40 -30.79 8.10
N TYR A 122 -8.88 -31.11 9.28
CA TYR A 122 -8.30 -30.14 10.20
C TYR A 122 -7.18 -29.36 9.53
N GLU A 123 -6.20 -30.04 8.91
CA GLU A 123 -5.07 -29.40 8.29
C GLU A 123 -5.48 -28.47 7.12
N LYS A 124 -6.45 -28.89 6.30
CA LYS A 124 -6.99 -28.08 5.20
C LYS A 124 -7.68 -26.82 5.72
N MET A 125 -8.51 -26.93 6.75
CA MET A 125 -9.20 -25.79 7.32
C MET A 125 -8.25 -24.83 8.02
N LYS A 126 -7.28 -25.35 8.77
CA LYS A 126 -6.22 -24.60 9.43
C LYS A 126 -5.38 -23.81 8.42
N ARG A 127 -4.91 -24.48 7.37
CA ARG A 127 -4.15 -23.84 6.28
C ARG A 127 -4.92 -22.69 5.65
N PHE A 128 -6.22 -22.85 5.41
CA PHE A 128 -7.03 -21.77 4.88
C PHE A 128 -7.19 -20.61 5.86
N ALA A 129 -7.42 -20.89 7.15
CA ALA A 129 -7.52 -19.85 8.18
C ALA A 129 -6.22 -19.03 8.29
N GLU A 130 -5.06 -19.70 8.26
CA GLU A 130 -3.74 -19.08 8.29
C GLU A 130 -3.47 -18.23 7.04
N ALA A 131 -3.72 -18.77 5.83
CA ALA A 131 -3.54 -18.05 4.57
C ALA A 131 -4.47 -16.82 4.48
N ARG A 132 -5.70 -16.94 4.99
CA ARG A 132 -6.62 -15.83 5.07
C ARG A 132 -6.13 -14.74 6.02
N LYS A 133 -5.69 -15.15 7.22
CA LYS A 133 -5.14 -14.20 8.20
C LYS A 133 -3.94 -13.46 7.64
N ALA A 134 -3.00 -14.14 7.01
CA ALA A 134 -1.83 -13.52 6.40
C ALA A 134 -2.22 -12.49 5.32
N TYR A 135 -3.20 -12.82 4.48
CA TYR A 135 -3.71 -11.90 3.47
C TYR A 135 -4.40 -10.68 4.09
N ASP A 136 -5.24 -10.88 5.10
CA ASP A 136 -5.98 -9.79 5.75
C ASP A 136 -5.03 -8.86 6.53
N ASP A 137 -4.03 -9.41 7.23
CA ASP A 137 -3.03 -8.65 7.98
C ASP A 137 -2.16 -7.78 7.05
N GLU A 138 -1.63 -8.35 5.97
CA GLU A 138 -0.70 -7.67 5.06
C GLU A 138 -1.41 -6.66 4.14
N CYS A 139 -2.58 -7.05 3.61
CA CYS A 139 -3.24 -6.33 2.53
C CYS A 139 -4.39 -5.44 3.00
N HIS A 140 -5.03 -5.77 4.12
CA HIS A 140 -6.23 -5.12 4.64
C HIS A 140 -6.11 -4.66 6.10
N GLN A 141 -4.89 -4.53 6.63
CA GLN A 141 -4.63 -4.06 8.00
C GLN A 141 -5.39 -4.85 9.07
N GLY A 142 -5.46 -6.17 8.90
CA GLY A 142 -6.16 -7.07 9.81
C GLY A 142 -7.62 -7.34 9.44
N GLY A 143 -8.11 -6.75 8.35
CA GLY A 143 -9.50 -6.91 7.88
C GLY A 143 -10.53 -6.14 8.71
N ASP A 144 -11.75 -6.07 8.19
CA ASP A 144 -12.89 -5.55 8.93
C ASP A 144 -13.49 -6.61 9.88
N LYS A 145 -14.51 -6.24 10.66
CA LYS A 145 -15.19 -7.15 11.58
C LYS A 145 -15.73 -8.42 10.90
N GLY A 146 -16.28 -8.29 9.69
CA GLY A 146 -16.79 -9.44 8.94
C GLY A 146 -15.67 -10.41 8.54
N HIS A 147 -14.51 -9.90 8.16
CA HIS A 147 -13.32 -10.71 7.88
C HIS A 147 -12.82 -11.44 9.14
N GLN A 148 -12.79 -10.75 10.29
CA GLN A 148 -12.36 -11.32 11.56
C GLN A 148 -13.32 -12.42 12.05
N GLU A 149 -14.64 -12.20 11.97
CA GLU A 149 -15.66 -13.19 12.31
C GLU A 149 -15.59 -14.44 11.43
N GLN A 150 -15.40 -14.24 10.11
CA GLN A 150 -15.23 -15.38 9.21
C GLN A 150 -13.93 -16.16 9.51
N SER A 151 -12.84 -15.47 9.82
CA SER A 151 -11.58 -16.13 10.20
C SER A 151 -11.72 -16.91 11.50
N LYS A 152 -12.47 -16.37 12.49
CA LYS A 152 -12.82 -17.06 13.71
C LYS A 152 -13.64 -18.32 13.43
N GLY A 153 -14.67 -18.23 12.57
CA GLY A 153 -15.48 -19.38 12.19
C GLY A 153 -14.67 -20.52 11.54
N TRP A 154 -13.68 -20.20 10.72
CA TRP A 154 -12.79 -21.21 10.13
C TRP A 154 -11.88 -21.86 11.18
N ASN A 155 -11.34 -21.09 12.13
CA ASN A 155 -10.55 -21.62 13.24
C ASN A 155 -11.38 -22.53 14.16
N GLU A 156 -12.60 -22.13 14.46
CA GLU A 156 -13.55 -22.95 15.27
C GLU A 156 -13.88 -24.26 14.53
N GLY A 157 -14.10 -24.18 13.21
CA GLY A 157 -14.32 -25.37 12.38
C GLY A 157 -13.11 -26.30 12.36
N ALA A 158 -11.92 -25.77 12.23
CA ALA A 158 -10.68 -26.54 12.32
C ALA A 158 -10.53 -27.21 13.69
N GLN A 159 -10.75 -26.47 14.77
CA GLN A 159 -10.68 -27.01 16.12
C GLN A 159 -11.71 -28.14 16.35
N ASN A 160 -12.90 -28.02 15.77
CA ASN A 160 -13.90 -29.10 15.83
C ASN A 160 -13.38 -30.39 15.16
N CYS A 161 -12.74 -30.27 13.99
CA CYS A 161 -12.12 -31.42 13.33
C CYS A 161 -10.98 -32.02 14.18
N LYS A 162 -10.17 -31.18 14.80
CA LYS A 162 -9.09 -31.63 15.69
C LYS A 162 -9.63 -32.41 16.89
N ASN A 163 -10.67 -31.91 17.54
CA ASN A 163 -11.30 -32.55 18.67
C ASN A 163 -11.87 -33.96 18.28
N LYS A 164 -12.51 -34.05 17.12
CA LYS A 164 -13.01 -35.33 16.59
C LYS A 164 -11.88 -36.30 16.23
N TYR A 165 -10.77 -35.81 15.70
CA TYR A 165 -9.58 -36.63 15.50
C TYR A 165 -9.07 -37.20 16.81
N ASP A 166 -8.88 -36.39 17.83
CA ASP A 166 -8.35 -36.80 19.11
C ASP A 166 -9.30 -37.80 19.81
N GLU A 167 -10.62 -37.59 19.72
CA GLU A 167 -11.64 -38.54 20.22
C GLU A 167 -11.56 -39.88 19.44
N CYS A 168 -11.44 -39.83 18.11
CA CYS A 168 -11.33 -41.00 17.26
C CYS A 168 -10.09 -41.84 17.61
N ILE A 169 -8.94 -41.21 17.76
CA ILE A 169 -7.69 -41.87 18.18
C ILE A 169 -7.84 -42.51 19.59
N THR A 170 -8.52 -41.78 20.51
CA THR A 170 -8.74 -42.28 21.83
C THR A 170 -9.62 -43.54 21.82
N LYS A 171 -10.65 -43.60 20.98
CA LYS A 171 -11.48 -44.79 20.79
C LYS A 171 -10.70 -45.94 20.17
N LEU A 172 -9.93 -45.64 19.11
CA LEU A 172 -9.09 -46.62 18.43
C LEU A 172 -8.10 -47.29 19.40
N ASN A 173 -7.42 -46.51 20.24
CA ASN A 173 -6.44 -47.01 21.20
C ASN A 173 -7.04 -47.86 22.32
N LYS A 174 -8.35 -47.75 22.59
CA LYS A 174 -9.04 -48.61 23.55
C LYS A 174 -9.43 -49.99 22.99
N LEU A 175 -9.35 -50.15 21.68
CA LEU A 175 -9.68 -51.41 20.98
C LEU A 175 -8.46 -52.28 20.75
N ILE A 176 -7.25 -51.76 20.96
CA ILE A 176 -5.96 -52.46 20.86
C ILE A 176 -5.54 -52.91 22.25
#